data_8a3310c683f03b1c8490dab440230c3e
#
_entry.id   8a3310c683f03b1c8490dab440230c3e
#
_cell.length_a   1.000
_cell.length_b   1.000
_cell.length_c   1.000
_cell.angle_alpha   90.00
_cell.angle_beta   90.00
_cell.angle_gamma   90.00
#
_symmetry.space_group_name_H-M   'P 1'
#
loop_
_entity.id
_entity.type
_entity.pdbx_description
1 polymer ?
#
loop_
_entity_poly.entity_id
_entity_poly.type
_entity_poly.pdbx_seq_one_letter_code
_entity_poly.pdbx_strand_id
1 'polypeptide(L)'
;MRFEYVVTLKRENERHIDFISFTLCFLSILASLFEQIRTRHFNFFFSLAAAIIAAGLAINLTASKKGARTRYRNWLLVAGLLWIGMPYLQWIAIIFILLAFLESQAKYPLEIGFSKELIVVNSLFKKKFSWSDFNNVMLKDGLLTLDFRDNRLFQKEALEDEEDDADEDEFNQFCSERLKQVMR
;
A
#
# COMPACT_ATOMS: atom_id res chain seq x y z
N MET A 1 -2.13 0.75 -23.53
CA MET A 1 -2.90 -0.51 -23.45
C MET A 1 -4.26 -0.13 -22.91
N ARG A 2 -5.31 -0.59 -23.53
CA ARG A 2 -6.71 -0.36 -23.06
C ARG A 2 -7.14 -1.66 -22.40
N PHE A 3 -7.59 -1.58 -21.14
CA PHE A 3 -8.17 -2.71 -20.43
C PHE A 3 -9.68 -2.70 -20.68
N GLU A 4 -10.28 -3.87 -20.84
CA GLU A 4 -11.72 -4.06 -20.89
C GLU A 4 -12.32 -4.04 -19.49
N TYR A 5 -11.60 -4.67 -18.53
CA TYR A 5 -12.00 -4.71 -17.13
C TYR A 5 -10.82 -4.38 -16.25
N VAL A 6 -11.07 -3.67 -15.13
CA VAL A 6 -10.10 -3.41 -14.06
C VAL A 6 -10.75 -3.82 -12.75
N VAL A 7 -10.14 -4.76 -12.05
CA VAL A 7 -10.61 -5.19 -10.73
C VAL A 7 -9.66 -4.63 -9.68
N THR A 8 -10.19 -3.80 -8.80
CA THR A 8 -9.46 -3.23 -7.65
C THR A 8 -9.62 -4.16 -6.45
N LEU A 9 -8.52 -4.56 -5.84
CA LEU A 9 -8.51 -5.54 -4.75
C LEU A 9 -8.37 -4.88 -3.39
N LYS A 10 -9.10 -5.41 -2.41
CA LYS A 10 -9.02 -5.01 -1.01
C LYS A 10 -7.69 -5.41 -0.40
N ARG A 11 -7.09 -4.54 0.41
CA ARG A 11 -5.84 -4.83 1.13
C ARG A 11 -6.09 -5.14 2.60
N GLU A 12 -5.53 -6.26 3.05
CA GLU A 12 -5.69 -6.75 4.43
C GLU A 12 -4.67 -6.15 5.42
N ASN A 13 -3.52 -5.66 4.93
CA ASN A 13 -2.36 -5.33 5.78
C ASN A 13 -2.20 -3.85 6.15
N GLU A 14 -3.18 -2.98 5.88
CA GLU A 14 -3.04 -1.54 6.16
C GLU A 14 -2.83 -1.25 7.65
N ARG A 15 -3.48 -1.98 8.55
CA ARG A 15 -3.37 -1.80 10.00
C ARG A 15 -1.97 -2.08 10.54
N HIS A 16 -1.29 -3.11 10.02
CA HIS A 16 0.08 -3.43 10.43
C HIS A 16 1.07 -2.36 9.97
N ILE A 17 0.90 -1.86 8.75
CA ILE A 17 1.72 -0.77 8.21
C ILE A 17 1.52 0.50 9.04
N ASP A 18 0.29 0.82 9.40
CA ASP A 18 -0.05 1.96 10.24
C ASP A 18 0.58 1.85 11.62
N PHE A 19 0.49 0.68 12.25
CA PHE A 19 1.09 0.45 13.57
C PHE A 19 2.61 0.61 13.55
N ILE A 20 3.29 0.05 12.55
CA ILE A 20 4.75 0.19 12.39
C ILE A 20 5.11 1.66 12.17
N SER A 21 4.42 2.35 11.26
CA SER A 21 4.69 3.75 10.95
C SER A 21 4.45 4.67 12.14
N PHE A 22 3.36 4.43 12.88
CA PHE A 22 3.06 5.13 14.13
C PHE A 22 4.18 4.95 15.15
N THR A 23 4.58 3.70 15.40
CA THR A 23 5.61 3.35 16.38
C THR A 23 6.95 4.00 16.04
N LEU A 24 7.36 3.98 14.76
CA LEU A 24 8.60 4.61 14.30
C LEU A 24 8.58 6.13 14.49
N CYS A 25 7.47 6.80 14.14
CA CYS A 25 7.30 8.22 14.36
C CYS A 25 7.33 8.57 15.86
N PHE A 26 6.65 7.77 16.70
CA PHE A 26 6.63 7.97 18.14
C PHE A 26 8.02 7.80 18.77
N LEU A 27 8.76 6.75 18.38
CA LEU A 27 10.14 6.55 18.82
C LEU A 27 11.06 7.68 18.39
N SER A 28 10.84 8.28 17.22
CA SER A 28 11.62 9.45 16.76
C SER A 28 11.39 10.68 17.65
N ILE A 29 10.16 10.90 18.13
CA ILE A 29 9.89 11.95 19.13
C ILE A 29 10.65 11.67 20.43
N LEU A 30 10.57 10.44 20.95
CA LEU A 30 11.28 10.08 22.18
C LEU A 30 12.78 10.24 22.04
N ALA A 31 13.37 9.84 20.91
CA ALA A 31 14.79 9.99 20.63
C ALA A 31 15.21 11.46 20.62
N SER A 32 14.40 12.34 20.00
CA SER A 32 14.70 13.77 19.98
C SER A 32 14.64 14.43 21.36
N LEU A 33 13.67 14.03 22.17
CA LEU A 33 13.57 14.50 23.56
C LEU A 33 14.74 14.00 24.40
N PHE A 34 15.09 12.72 24.27
CA PHE A 34 16.23 12.14 24.98
C PHE A 34 17.53 12.85 24.64
N GLU A 35 17.79 13.16 23.36
CA GLU A 35 19.01 13.86 22.94
C GLU A 35 19.07 15.26 23.52
N GLN A 36 17.97 16.00 23.58
CA GLN A 36 17.91 17.33 24.19
C GLN A 36 18.18 17.28 25.72
N ILE A 37 17.64 16.27 26.41
CA ILE A 37 17.89 16.08 27.86
C ILE A 37 19.36 15.72 28.08
N ARG A 38 19.90 14.80 27.27
CA ARG A 38 21.30 14.34 27.37
C ARG A 38 22.31 15.46 27.17
N THR A 39 22.09 16.28 26.15
CA THR A 39 23.00 17.40 25.81
C THR A 39 22.77 18.62 26.66
N ARG A 40 21.66 18.69 27.41
CA ARG A 40 21.19 19.88 28.14
C ARG A 40 21.07 21.16 27.25
N HIS A 41 20.94 20.96 25.95
CA HIS A 41 20.76 22.03 24.99
C HIS A 41 19.40 21.93 24.35
N PHE A 42 18.62 23.02 24.45
CA PHE A 42 17.37 23.14 23.73
C PHE A 42 17.70 23.38 22.24
N ASN A 43 17.25 22.45 21.37
CA ASN A 43 17.38 22.60 19.94
C ASN A 43 15.99 22.86 19.35
N PHE A 44 15.78 24.07 18.84
CA PHE A 44 14.51 24.47 18.25
C PHE A 44 14.08 23.57 17.10
N PHE A 45 15.03 23.13 16.26
CA PHE A 45 14.75 22.22 15.14
C PHE A 45 14.17 20.90 15.61
N PHE A 46 14.76 20.26 16.64
CA PHE A 46 14.23 19.00 17.19
C PHE A 46 12.86 19.17 17.82
N SER A 47 12.65 20.26 18.55
CA SER A 47 11.36 20.54 19.19
C SER A 47 10.27 20.79 18.16
N LEU A 48 10.56 21.55 17.10
CA LEU A 48 9.64 21.85 16.01
C LEU A 48 9.28 20.57 15.25
N ALA A 49 10.28 19.76 14.87
CA ALA A 49 10.06 18.50 14.16
C ALA A 49 9.22 17.53 15.01
N ALA A 50 9.54 17.39 16.30
CA ALA A 50 8.77 16.57 17.22
C ALA A 50 7.31 17.03 17.35
N ALA A 51 7.06 18.33 17.43
CA ALA A 51 5.72 18.90 17.49
C ALA A 51 4.93 18.62 16.20
N ILE A 52 5.56 18.77 15.03
CA ILE A 52 4.94 18.47 13.73
C ILE A 52 4.58 16.98 13.65
N ILE A 53 5.49 16.07 14.03
CA ILE A 53 5.22 14.65 14.05
C ILE A 53 4.08 14.33 15.02
N ALA A 54 4.08 14.88 16.23
CA ALA A 54 3.03 14.66 17.23
C ALA A 54 1.66 15.11 16.72
N ALA A 55 1.57 16.30 16.09
CA ALA A 55 0.35 16.77 15.45
C ALA A 55 -0.12 15.82 14.34
N GLY A 56 0.80 15.33 13.51
CA GLY A 56 0.51 14.37 12.47
C GLY A 56 -0.01 13.03 12.99
N LEU A 57 0.58 12.52 14.07
CA LEU A 57 0.09 11.31 14.74
C LEU A 57 -1.32 11.51 15.29
N ALA A 58 -1.61 12.67 15.91
CA ALA A 58 -2.95 13.01 16.42
C ALA A 58 -3.98 13.07 15.29
N ILE A 59 -3.64 13.66 14.14
CA ILE A 59 -4.50 13.71 12.94
C ILE A 59 -4.79 12.28 12.45
N ASN A 60 -3.77 11.42 12.31
CA ASN A 60 -3.96 10.05 11.84
C ASN A 60 -4.76 9.20 12.84
N LEU A 61 -4.57 9.37 14.15
CA LEU A 61 -5.38 8.69 15.16
C LEU A 61 -6.87 9.09 15.08
N THR A 62 -7.15 10.37 14.85
CA THR A 62 -8.54 10.84 14.69
C THR A 62 -9.15 10.35 13.37
N ALA A 63 -8.38 10.32 12.29
CA ALA A 63 -8.79 9.78 11.01
C ALA A 63 -9.11 8.28 11.11
N SER A 64 -8.23 7.51 11.75
CA SER A 64 -8.43 6.07 11.99
C SER A 64 -9.71 5.77 12.78
N LYS A 65 -10.01 6.56 13.84
CA LYS A 65 -11.25 6.41 14.61
C LYS A 65 -12.51 6.68 13.79
N LYS A 66 -12.41 7.50 12.75
CA LYS A 66 -13.52 7.83 11.83
C LYS A 66 -13.60 6.87 10.63
N GLY A 67 -12.77 5.81 10.60
CA GLY A 67 -12.69 4.90 9.45
C GLY A 67 -12.05 5.50 8.19
N ALA A 68 -11.48 6.71 8.30
CA ALA A 68 -10.84 7.37 7.18
C ALA A 68 -9.41 6.83 6.96
N ARG A 69 -8.95 6.89 5.72
CA ARG A 69 -7.62 6.41 5.33
C ARG A 69 -6.51 7.23 5.98
N THR A 70 -5.62 6.58 6.68
CA THR A 70 -4.46 7.19 7.34
C THR A 70 -3.27 7.26 6.38
N ARG A 71 -2.45 8.32 6.48
CA ARG A 71 -1.27 8.52 5.65
C ARG A 71 -0.09 8.90 6.54
N TYR A 72 0.89 8.00 6.65
CA TYR A 72 2.09 8.23 7.48
C TYR A 72 3.30 8.73 6.68
N ARG A 73 3.25 8.70 5.35
CA ARG A 73 4.36 9.10 4.47
C ARG A 73 5.02 10.43 4.88
N ASN A 74 4.22 11.47 5.04
CA ASN A 74 4.75 12.81 5.33
C ASN A 74 5.40 12.86 6.71
N TRP A 75 4.83 12.17 7.69
CA TRP A 75 5.36 12.14 9.05
C TRP A 75 6.63 11.32 9.15
N LEU A 76 6.76 10.24 8.39
CA LEU A 76 8.01 9.47 8.24
C LEU A 76 9.10 10.32 7.57
N LEU A 77 8.76 11.15 6.57
CA LEU A 77 9.74 12.08 5.96
C LEU A 77 10.22 13.12 6.98
N VAL A 78 9.31 13.71 7.77
CA VAL A 78 9.70 14.66 8.82
C VAL A 78 10.55 13.97 9.89
N ALA A 79 10.23 12.73 10.27
CA ALA A 79 11.06 11.94 11.17
C ALA A 79 12.45 11.67 10.55
N GLY A 80 12.54 11.35 9.26
CA GLY A 80 13.81 11.22 8.55
C GLY A 80 14.66 12.48 8.63
N LEU A 81 14.08 13.66 8.39
CA LEU A 81 14.76 14.93 8.53
C LEU A 81 15.27 15.17 9.97
N LEU A 82 14.48 14.78 10.97
CA LEU A 82 14.90 14.85 12.38
C LEU A 82 16.15 14.00 12.62
N TRP A 83 16.21 12.77 12.06
CA TRP A 83 17.36 11.88 12.21
C TRP A 83 18.63 12.39 11.52
N ILE A 84 18.54 13.24 10.47
CA ILE A 84 19.72 13.90 9.87
C ILE A 84 20.45 14.78 10.90
N GLY A 85 19.70 15.42 11.81
CA GLY A 85 20.26 16.25 12.86
C GLY A 85 20.84 15.47 14.04
N MET A 86 20.59 14.15 14.14
CA MET A 86 21.09 13.31 15.26
C MET A 86 22.55 12.94 15.08
N PRO A 87 23.41 13.20 16.09
CA PRO A 87 24.81 12.81 16.01
C PRO A 87 24.94 11.28 15.92
N TYR A 88 25.85 10.79 15.09
CA TYR A 88 26.19 9.37 14.88
C TYR A 88 25.10 8.49 14.25
N LEU A 89 23.85 8.96 14.16
CA LEU A 89 22.69 8.15 13.70
C LEU A 89 22.05 8.71 12.42
N GLN A 90 22.73 9.59 11.71
CA GLN A 90 22.24 10.26 10.50
C GLN A 90 21.82 9.28 9.38
N TRP A 91 22.48 8.14 9.29
CA TRP A 91 22.16 7.09 8.32
C TRP A 91 20.75 6.51 8.49
N ILE A 92 20.14 6.59 9.69
CA ILE A 92 18.77 6.18 9.95
C ILE A 92 17.79 7.00 9.10
N ALA A 93 18.11 8.25 8.77
CA ALA A 93 17.29 9.09 7.90
C ALA A 93 17.01 8.42 6.55
N ILE A 94 17.98 7.70 5.97
CA ILE A 94 17.81 6.97 4.71
C ILE A 94 16.74 5.90 4.87
N ILE A 95 16.73 5.18 5.99
CA ILE A 95 15.73 4.15 6.28
C ILE A 95 14.35 4.78 6.36
N PHE A 96 14.19 5.91 7.04
CA PHE A 96 12.90 6.60 7.15
C PHE A 96 12.39 7.09 5.80
N ILE A 97 13.27 7.63 4.94
CA ILE A 97 12.92 8.06 3.58
C ILE A 97 12.43 6.85 2.76
N LEU A 98 13.16 5.73 2.80
CA LEU A 98 12.75 4.51 2.11
C LEU A 98 11.41 3.99 2.63
N LEU A 99 11.21 3.97 3.96
CA LEU A 99 9.94 3.55 4.57
C LEU A 99 8.77 4.46 4.19
N ALA A 100 9.00 5.77 4.06
CA ALA A 100 7.98 6.71 3.60
C ALA A 100 7.53 6.43 2.16
N PHE A 101 8.45 6.06 1.28
CA PHE A 101 8.11 5.63 -0.08
C PHE A 101 7.39 4.28 -0.09
N LEU A 102 7.88 3.31 0.69
CA LEU A 102 7.27 1.99 0.79
C LEU A 102 5.87 2.04 1.40
N GLU A 103 5.64 2.90 2.41
CA GLU A 103 4.31 3.10 3.01
C GLU A 103 3.29 3.54 1.96
N SER A 104 3.67 4.54 1.15
CA SER A 104 2.81 5.02 0.08
C SER A 104 2.46 3.92 -0.92
N GLN A 105 3.47 3.16 -1.36
CA GLN A 105 3.28 2.06 -2.32
C GLN A 105 2.52 0.88 -1.69
N ALA A 106 2.81 0.57 -0.43
CA ALA A 106 2.15 -0.52 0.27
C ALA A 106 0.66 -0.28 0.49
N LYS A 107 0.21 0.97 0.55
CA LYS A 107 -1.20 1.35 0.69
C LYS A 107 -1.93 1.62 -0.63
N TYR A 108 -1.24 1.59 -1.75
CA TYR A 108 -1.91 1.70 -3.05
C TYR A 108 -2.78 0.45 -3.28
N PRO A 109 -4.04 0.59 -3.68
CA PRO A 109 -4.86 -0.56 -4.02
C PRO A 109 -4.19 -1.38 -5.12
N LEU A 110 -4.32 -2.70 -5.02
CA LEU A 110 -3.81 -3.60 -6.05
C LEU A 110 -4.87 -3.68 -7.15
N GLU A 111 -4.55 -3.16 -8.32
CA GLU A 111 -5.42 -3.22 -9.50
C GLU A 111 -4.95 -4.34 -10.43
N ILE A 112 -5.89 -5.09 -10.96
CA ILE A 112 -5.64 -6.08 -12.00
C ILE A 112 -6.44 -5.70 -13.23
N GLY A 113 -5.73 -5.34 -14.31
CA GLY A 113 -6.31 -5.01 -15.59
C GLY A 113 -6.37 -6.22 -16.50
N PHE A 114 -7.56 -6.47 -17.07
CA PHE A 114 -7.82 -7.56 -18.01
C PHE A 114 -8.00 -6.98 -19.41
N SER A 115 -7.18 -7.43 -20.34
CA SER A 115 -7.26 -7.07 -21.76
C SER A 115 -7.44 -8.33 -22.60
N LYS A 116 -7.71 -8.16 -23.89
CA LYS A 116 -7.86 -9.29 -24.82
C LYS A 116 -6.61 -10.16 -24.92
N GLU A 117 -5.43 -9.60 -24.68
CA GLU A 117 -4.16 -10.27 -24.89
C GLU A 117 -3.48 -10.68 -23.58
N LEU A 118 -3.60 -9.87 -22.54
CA LEU A 118 -2.82 -9.97 -21.32
C LEU A 118 -3.64 -9.64 -20.08
N ILE A 119 -3.23 -10.21 -18.97
CA ILE A 119 -3.63 -9.83 -17.61
C ILE A 119 -2.45 -9.09 -16.98
N VAL A 120 -2.69 -7.88 -16.46
CA VAL A 120 -1.65 -7.03 -15.87
C VAL A 120 -1.96 -6.77 -14.42
N VAL A 121 -1.10 -7.24 -13.54
CA VAL A 121 -1.18 -6.93 -12.11
C VAL A 121 -0.37 -5.67 -11.85
N ASN A 122 -1.04 -4.58 -11.48
CA ASN A 122 -0.44 -3.29 -11.19
C ASN A 122 0.04 -3.25 -9.73
N SER A 123 1.14 -3.96 -9.46
CA SER A 123 1.84 -3.95 -8.18
C SER A 123 3.09 -3.04 -8.26
N LEU A 124 3.89 -2.95 -7.17
CA LEU A 124 5.20 -2.27 -7.16
C LEU A 124 6.04 -2.57 -8.41
N PHE A 125 6.04 -3.84 -8.81
CA PHE A 125 6.61 -4.29 -10.08
C PHE A 125 5.45 -4.81 -10.93
N LYS A 126 5.12 -4.11 -12.02
CA LYS A 126 4.07 -4.54 -12.95
C LYS A 126 4.37 -5.93 -13.47
N LYS A 127 3.49 -6.88 -13.18
CA LYS A 127 3.56 -8.24 -13.69
C LYS A 127 2.56 -8.40 -14.83
N LYS A 128 3.03 -8.95 -15.93
CA LYS A 128 2.21 -9.25 -17.11
C LYS A 128 2.10 -10.77 -17.24
N PHE A 129 0.90 -11.26 -17.42
CA PHE A 129 0.60 -12.66 -17.61
C PHE A 129 -0.15 -12.83 -18.93
N SER A 130 0.11 -13.92 -19.61
CA SER A 130 -0.69 -14.37 -20.76
C SER A 130 -1.91 -15.13 -20.25
N TRP A 131 -3.00 -15.14 -21.01
CA TRP A 131 -4.14 -16.01 -20.72
C TRP A 131 -3.78 -17.49 -20.67
N SER A 132 -2.71 -17.91 -21.41
CA SER A 132 -2.18 -19.26 -21.35
C SER A 132 -1.57 -19.68 -20.00
N ASP A 133 -1.30 -18.73 -19.11
CA ASP A 133 -0.72 -19.01 -17.80
C ASP A 133 -1.78 -19.46 -16.77
N PHE A 134 -3.08 -19.37 -17.15
CA PHE A 134 -4.20 -19.64 -16.24
C PHE A 134 -5.00 -20.88 -16.65
N ASN A 135 -5.47 -21.62 -15.67
CA ASN A 135 -6.50 -22.64 -15.79
C ASN A 135 -7.90 -22.01 -15.73
N ASN A 136 -8.07 -21.08 -14.77
CA ASN A 136 -9.33 -20.41 -14.55
C ASN A 136 -9.14 -18.98 -14.04
N VAL A 137 -10.04 -18.08 -14.44
CA VAL A 137 -10.14 -16.69 -13.96
C VAL A 137 -11.60 -16.40 -13.74
N MET A 138 -11.99 -16.09 -12.50
CA MET A 138 -13.39 -15.82 -12.18
C MET A 138 -13.51 -14.81 -11.04
N LEU A 139 -14.57 -14.04 -11.08
CA LEU A 139 -15.04 -13.18 -10.00
C LEU A 139 -16.38 -13.73 -9.51
N LYS A 140 -16.47 -14.06 -8.23
CA LYS A 140 -17.69 -14.60 -7.65
C LYS A 140 -17.87 -14.10 -6.23
N ASP A 141 -19.05 -13.56 -5.93
CA ASP A 141 -19.41 -13.01 -4.61
C ASP A 141 -18.35 -11.98 -4.13
N GLY A 142 -17.86 -11.11 -5.04
CA GLY A 142 -16.81 -10.14 -4.76
C GLY A 142 -15.40 -10.75 -4.56
N LEU A 143 -15.22 -12.06 -4.80
CA LEU A 143 -13.90 -12.73 -4.67
C LEU A 143 -13.29 -12.99 -6.04
N LEU A 144 -12.21 -12.30 -6.36
CA LEU A 144 -11.42 -12.58 -7.56
C LEU A 144 -10.52 -13.79 -7.34
N THR A 145 -10.67 -14.79 -8.19
CA THR A 145 -9.89 -16.03 -8.20
C THR A 145 -9.10 -16.13 -9.50
N LEU A 146 -7.78 -16.25 -9.40
CA LEU A 146 -6.86 -16.55 -10.50
C LEU A 146 -6.21 -17.90 -10.22
N ASP A 147 -6.57 -18.92 -10.99
CA ASP A 147 -5.96 -20.25 -10.92
C ASP A 147 -4.91 -20.39 -12.01
N PHE A 148 -3.65 -20.50 -11.59
CA PHE A 148 -2.52 -20.61 -12.49
C PHE A 148 -2.24 -22.07 -12.88
N ARG A 149 -1.75 -22.31 -14.09
CA ARG A 149 -1.37 -23.65 -14.56
C ARG A 149 -0.24 -24.32 -13.77
N ASP A 150 0.56 -23.54 -13.05
CA ASP A 150 1.60 -24.04 -12.15
C ASP A 150 1.11 -24.40 -10.75
N ASN A 151 -0.21 -24.60 -10.57
CA ASN A 151 -0.90 -24.91 -9.32
C ASN A 151 -0.84 -23.80 -8.26
N ARG A 152 -0.49 -22.57 -8.62
CA ARG A 152 -0.66 -21.41 -7.73
C ARG A 152 -2.09 -20.92 -7.79
N LEU A 153 -2.66 -20.67 -6.64
CA LEU A 153 -3.97 -20.07 -6.51
C LEU A 153 -3.84 -18.68 -5.90
N PHE A 154 -4.40 -17.68 -6.57
CA PHE A 154 -4.51 -16.33 -6.04
C PHE A 154 -5.98 -16.00 -5.85
N GLN A 155 -6.36 -15.69 -4.61
CA GLN A 155 -7.72 -15.28 -4.25
C GLN A 155 -7.68 -14.03 -3.40
N LYS A 156 -8.48 -13.02 -3.76
CA LYS A 156 -8.63 -11.78 -3.00
C LYS A 156 -10.00 -11.16 -3.20
N GLU A 157 -10.50 -10.53 -2.13
CA GLU A 157 -11.70 -9.71 -2.20
C GLU A 157 -11.49 -8.50 -3.12
N ALA A 158 -12.40 -8.29 -4.04
CA ALA A 158 -12.51 -7.07 -4.82
C ALA A 158 -13.12 -5.94 -3.97
N LEU A 159 -12.73 -4.70 -4.23
CA LEU A 159 -13.45 -3.54 -3.72
C LEU A 159 -14.69 -3.37 -4.61
N GLU A 160 -15.85 -3.36 -3.99
CA GLU A 160 -17.09 -2.93 -4.64
C GLU A 160 -17.03 -1.41 -4.76
N ASP A 161 -16.73 -0.87 -5.94
CA ASP A 161 -16.90 0.54 -6.24
C ASP A 161 -18.34 0.72 -6.77
N GLU A 162 -19.11 1.58 -6.11
CA GLU A 162 -20.51 1.88 -6.47
C GLU A 162 -20.68 2.41 -7.92
N GLU A 163 -19.58 2.76 -8.59
CA GLU A 163 -19.57 3.30 -9.97
C GLU A 163 -19.22 2.26 -11.06
N ASP A 164 -18.64 1.11 -10.70
CA ASP A 164 -18.22 0.05 -11.63
C ASP A 164 -18.76 -1.32 -11.19
N ASP A 165 -20.09 -1.45 -11.11
CA ASP A 165 -20.75 -2.76 -11.14
C ASP A 165 -20.56 -3.38 -12.55
N ALA A 166 -19.32 -3.74 -12.87
CA ALA A 166 -19.09 -4.68 -13.95
C ALA A 166 -19.80 -5.97 -13.54
N ASP A 167 -20.89 -6.27 -14.23
CA ASP A 167 -21.69 -7.46 -14.00
C ASP A 167 -20.74 -8.65 -13.91
N GLU A 168 -20.67 -9.30 -12.73
CA GLU A 168 -19.79 -10.46 -12.50
C GLU A 168 -19.96 -11.49 -13.61
N ASP A 169 -21.19 -11.62 -14.14
CA ASP A 169 -21.51 -12.54 -15.21
C ASP A 169 -20.84 -12.12 -16.53
N GLU A 170 -20.85 -10.83 -16.87
CA GLU A 170 -20.16 -10.33 -18.08
C GLU A 170 -18.66 -10.50 -17.98
N PHE A 171 -18.06 -10.19 -16.82
CA PHE A 171 -16.64 -10.40 -16.57
C PHE A 171 -16.28 -11.89 -16.69
N ASN A 172 -17.05 -12.78 -16.07
CA ASN A 172 -16.80 -14.22 -16.10
C ASN A 172 -16.97 -14.79 -17.51
N GLN A 173 -17.97 -14.31 -18.27
CA GLN A 173 -18.12 -14.69 -19.67
C GLN A 173 -16.91 -14.26 -20.50
N PHE A 174 -16.46 -13.00 -20.37
CA PHE A 174 -15.26 -12.52 -21.05
C PHE A 174 -14.04 -13.37 -20.72
N CYS A 175 -13.77 -13.67 -19.44
CA CYS A 175 -12.64 -14.51 -19.01
C CYS A 175 -12.72 -15.93 -19.62
N SER A 176 -13.90 -16.55 -19.58
CA SER A 176 -14.14 -17.88 -20.15
C SER A 176 -13.88 -17.93 -21.66
N GLU A 177 -14.34 -16.91 -22.41
CA GLU A 177 -14.11 -16.82 -23.84
C GLU A 177 -12.63 -16.70 -24.19
N ARG A 178 -11.85 -15.90 -23.42
CA ARG A 178 -10.41 -15.74 -23.62
C ARG A 178 -9.65 -17.01 -23.32
N LEU A 179 -9.95 -17.69 -22.21
CA LEU A 179 -9.34 -18.96 -21.88
C LEU A 179 -9.59 -20.04 -22.96
N LYS A 180 -10.83 -20.14 -23.49
CA LYS A 180 -11.17 -21.07 -24.57
C LYS A 180 -10.44 -20.79 -25.90
N GLN A 181 -10.18 -19.51 -26.20
CA GLN A 181 -9.44 -19.12 -27.42
C GLN A 181 -7.97 -19.53 -27.39
N VAL A 182 -7.37 -19.54 -26.21
CA VAL A 182 -5.95 -19.90 -26.01
C VAL A 182 -5.75 -21.42 -25.89
N MET A 183 -6.80 -22.17 -25.56
CA MET A 183 -6.76 -23.63 -25.47
C MET A 183 -6.99 -24.34 -26.82
N ARG A 184 -7.34 -23.60 -27.87
CA ARG A 184 -7.47 -24.10 -29.24
C ARG A 184 -6.17 -23.91 -30.01
#